data_e937c135e25f9d20967016e8dd12d73f
#
_entry.id   e937c135e25f9d20967016e8dd12d73f
#
_cell.length_a   1.000
_cell.length_b   1.000
_cell.length_c   1.000
_cell.angle_alpha   90.00
_cell.angle_beta   90.00
_cell.angle_gamma   90.00
#
_symmetry.space_group_name_H-M   'P 1'
#
loop_
_entity.id
_entity.type
_entity.pdbx_description
1 polymer ?
#
loop_
_entity_poly.entity_id
_entity_poly.type
_entity_poly.pdbx_seq_one_letter_code
_entity_poly.pdbx_strand_id
1 'polypeptide(L)'
;AVWWLNSKPVKDEPCFSVFMDKYPAVKGHKLYIPKTDDAPGMIGLCFQEAYRDGMEMVNNGEIDGFNLALNKNESAGQSIFWPHVHFLPRHKGDVKGRNAGIRNAVAEIDPYNPENKK
;
A
#
# COMPACT_ATOMS: atom_id res chain seq x y z
N ALA A 1 1.51 -15.58 -11.25
CA ALA A 1 2.95 -15.57 -10.92
C ALA A 1 3.33 -14.31 -10.15
N VAL A 2 4.29 -14.46 -9.27
CA VAL A 2 4.77 -13.35 -8.45
C VAL A 2 5.75 -12.53 -9.30
N TRP A 3 5.27 -11.41 -9.84
CA TRP A 3 6.05 -10.63 -10.81
C TRP A 3 7.32 -10.01 -10.24
N TRP A 4 7.33 -9.70 -8.94
CA TRP A 4 8.51 -9.03 -8.36
C TRP A 4 9.75 -9.91 -8.26
N LEU A 5 9.60 -11.22 -8.38
CA LEU A 5 10.75 -12.13 -8.40
C LEU A 5 11.69 -11.84 -9.58
N ASN A 6 11.16 -11.23 -10.64
CA ASN A 6 11.94 -10.87 -11.83
C ASN A 6 12.25 -9.38 -11.89
N SER A 7 11.98 -8.67 -10.81
CA SER A 7 12.20 -7.22 -10.74
C SER A 7 13.33 -6.90 -9.78
N LYS A 8 13.92 -5.72 -9.97
CA LYS A 8 14.96 -5.23 -9.08
C LYS A 8 14.31 -4.40 -7.96
N PRO A 9 14.60 -4.71 -6.68
CA PRO A 9 14.05 -3.91 -5.60
C PRO A 9 14.69 -2.53 -5.56
N VAL A 10 13.91 -1.53 -5.11
CA VAL A 10 14.44 -0.20 -4.83
C VAL A 10 15.12 -0.16 -3.47
N LYS A 11 14.80 -1.11 -2.61
CA LYS A 11 15.41 -1.28 -1.29
C LYS A 11 15.38 -2.75 -0.94
N ASP A 12 16.51 -3.30 -0.50
CA ASP A 12 16.60 -4.72 -0.17
C ASP A 12 17.25 -4.87 1.21
N GLU A 13 16.41 -5.21 2.18
CA GLU A 13 16.81 -5.35 3.58
C GLU A 13 16.77 -6.83 4.00
N PRO A 14 17.38 -7.21 5.14
CA PRO A 14 17.40 -8.61 5.56
C PRO A 14 16.03 -9.25 5.70
N CYS A 15 15.03 -8.50 6.17
CA CYS A 15 13.71 -9.05 6.47
C CYS A 15 12.63 -8.67 5.47
N PHE A 16 12.88 -7.68 4.60
CA PHE A 16 11.89 -7.24 3.63
C PHE A 16 12.58 -6.60 2.43
N SER A 17 11.83 -6.48 1.34
CA SER A 17 12.27 -5.75 0.15
C SER A 17 11.18 -4.77 -0.27
N VAL A 18 11.58 -3.69 -0.93
CA VAL A 18 10.65 -2.69 -1.46
C VAL A 18 10.78 -2.67 -2.97
N PHE A 19 9.65 -2.77 -3.67
CA PHE A 19 9.60 -2.73 -5.13
C PHE A 19 8.66 -1.62 -5.58
N MET A 20 8.96 -1.00 -6.73
CA MET A 20 7.97 -0.17 -7.40
C MET A 20 6.88 -1.09 -7.93
N ASP A 21 5.61 -0.72 -7.73
CA ASP A 21 4.51 -1.55 -8.24
C ASP A 21 4.54 -1.53 -9.77
N LYS A 22 4.42 -2.71 -10.37
CA LYS A 22 4.38 -2.87 -11.82
C LYS A 22 3.10 -2.27 -12.42
N TYR A 23 2.03 -2.23 -11.64
CA TYR A 23 0.72 -1.72 -12.05
C TYR A 23 0.28 -0.61 -11.10
N PRO A 24 0.97 0.53 -11.10
CA PRO A 24 0.77 1.53 -10.05
C PRO A 24 -0.60 2.18 -10.11
N ALA A 25 -1.21 2.33 -8.94
CA ALA A 25 -2.45 3.09 -8.81
C ALA A 25 -2.18 4.59 -8.86
N VAL A 26 -1.01 5.01 -8.37
CA VAL A 26 -0.52 6.39 -8.43
C VAL A 26 0.97 6.35 -8.72
N LYS A 27 1.50 7.45 -9.23
CA LYS A 27 2.95 7.55 -9.45
C LYS A 27 3.69 7.36 -8.13
N GLY A 28 4.69 6.49 -8.12
CA GLY A 28 5.47 6.21 -6.93
C GLY A 28 4.88 5.14 -6.02
N HIS A 29 3.82 4.45 -6.44
CA HIS A 29 3.24 3.33 -5.73
C HIS A 29 4.30 2.26 -5.50
N LYS A 30 4.52 1.87 -4.24
CA LYS A 30 5.51 0.87 -3.84
C LYS A 30 4.87 -0.26 -3.09
N LEU A 31 5.56 -1.40 -3.09
CA LEU A 31 5.19 -2.57 -2.29
C LEU A 31 6.30 -2.86 -1.29
N TYR A 32 5.93 -3.00 -0.04
CA TYR A 32 6.81 -3.49 1.03
C TYR A 32 6.49 -4.95 1.25
N ILE A 33 7.46 -5.82 1.01
CA ILE A 33 7.24 -7.26 0.90
C ILE A 33 8.11 -7.99 1.90
N PRO A 34 7.53 -8.71 2.88
CA PRO A 34 8.32 -9.48 3.83
C PRO A 34 9.00 -10.64 3.12
N LYS A 35 10.20 -11.00 3.55
CA LYS A 35 10.95 -12.11 2.96
C LYS A 35 10.48 -13.46 3.47
N THR A 36 9.71 -13.49 4.57
CA THR A 36 9.09 -14.71 5.08
C THR A 36 7.60 -14.50 5.20
N ASP A 37 6.83 -15.55 4.97
CA ASP A 37 5.37 -15.52 4.99
C ASP A 37 4.83 -16.02 6.35
N ASP A 38 5.56 -15.79 7.41
CA ASP A 38 5.20 -16.46 8.66
C ASP A 38 4.54 -15.53 9.66
N ALA A 39 4.25 -14.30 9.32
CA ALA A 39 4.12 -13.57 10.51
C ALA A 39 3.27 -12.37 10.48
N PRO A 40 2.42 -12.19 11.45
CA PRO A 40 1.96 -10.85 11.80
C PRO A 40 3.14 -9.89 12.05
N GLY A 41 4.24 -10.40 12.66
CA GLY A 41 5.42 -9.57 12.95
C GLY A 41 6.12 -9.03 11.72
N MET A 42 6.28 -9.83 10.68
CA MET A 42 6.93 -9.37 9.45
C MET A 42 6.06 -8.39 8.68
N ILE A 43 4.75 -8.61 8.68
CA ILE A 43 3.82 -7.65 8.09
C ILE A 43 3.83 -6.33 8.88
N GLY A 44 3.83 -6.44 10.21
CA GLY A 44 3.96 -5.26 11.08
C GLY A 44 5.22 -4.47 10.83
N LEU A 45 6.34 -5.17 10.60
CA LEU A 45 7.60 -4.51 10.24
C LEU A 45 7.47 -3.75 8.92
N CYS A 46 6.83 -4.36 7.92
CA CYS A 46 6.62 -3.68 6.64
C CYS A 46 5.78 -2.41 6.79
N PHE A 47 4.71 -2.45 7.59
CA PHE A 47 3.93 -1.26 7.88
C PHE A 47 4.76 -0.19 8.60
N GLN A 48 5.54 -0.60 9.59
CA GLN A 48 6.38 0.32 10.35
C GLN A 48 7.40 1.00 9.45
N GLU A 49 8.07 0.24 8.60
CA GLU A 49 9.09 0.79 7.71
C GLU A 49 8.48 1.66 6.61
N ALA A 50 7.33 1.25 6.08
CA ALA A 50 6.61 2.07 5.10
C ALA A 50 6.16 3.40 5.71
N TYR A 51 5.67 3.38 6.94
CA TYR A 51 5.28 4.59 7.66
C TYR A 51 6.47 5.51 7.87
N ARG A 52 7.59 4.96 8.32
CA ARG A 52 8.81 5.74 8.54
C ARG A 52 9.30 6.40 7.26
N ASP A 53 9.36 5.63 6.17
CA ASP A 53 9.78 6.15 4.88
C ASP A 53 8.82 7.23 4.38
N GLY A 54 7.52 7.00 4.56
CA GLY A 54 6.50 7.98 4.17
C GLY A 54 6.61 9.28 4.94
N MET A 55 6.82 9.21 6.25
CA MET A 55 7.00 10.41 7.08
C MET A 55 8.25 11.18 6.69
N GLU A 56 9.32 10.49 6.35
CA GLU A 56 10.52 11.14 5.86
C GLU A 56 10.24 11.90 4.55
N MET A 57 9.52 11.27 3.63
CA MET A 57 9.15 11.91 2.36
C MET A 57 8.24 13.13 2.57
N VAL A 58 7.29 13.04 3.50
CA VAL A 58 6.43 14.18 3.85
C VAL A 58 7.27 15.32 4.43
N ASN A 59 8.15 15.00 5.37
CA ASN A 59 8.98 16.00 6.04
C ASN A 59 9.96 16.68 5.08
N ASN A 60 10.40 15.97 4.05
CA ASN A 60 11.28 16.51 3.01
C ASN A 60 10.53 17.26 1.91
N GLY A 61 9.21 17.30 1.97
CA GLY A 61 8.41 17.99 0.96
C GLY A 61 8.27 17.24 -0.35
N GLU A 62 8.62 15.96 -0.40
CA GLU A 62 8.53 15.15 -1.61
C GLU A 62 7.10 14.73 -1.91
N ILE A 63 6.29 14.51 -0.88
CA ILE A 63 4.88 14.15 -0.99
C ILE A 63 4.08 14.92 0.05
N ASP A 64 2.77 15.02 -0.13
CA ASP A 64 1.89 15.69 0.82
C ASP A 64 1.31 14.74 1.87
N GLY A 65 1.21 13.47 1.53
CA GLY A 65 0.69 12.44 2.41
C GLY A 65 0.88 11.07 1.79
N PHE A 66 0.36 10.03 2.44
CA PHE A 66 0.44 8.68 1.89
C PHE A 66 -0.64 7.79 2.49
N ASN A 67 -0.97 6.73 1.78
CA ASN A 67 -1.82 5.65 2.29
C ASN A 67 -0.98 4.38 2.40
N LEU A 68 -1.25 3.60 3.43
CA LEU A 68 -0.70 2.26 3.59
C LEU A 68 -1.87 1.29 3.62
N ALA A 69 -1.75 0.19 2.90
CA ALA A 69 -2.84 -0.78 2.82
C ALA A 69 -2.31 -2.19 2.57
N LEU A 70 -3.06 -3.17 3.05
CA LEU A 70 -2.80 -4.58 2.79
C LEU A 70 -4.13 -5.22 2.42
N ASN A 71 -4.12 -5.99 1.33
CA ASN A 71 -5.27 -6.79 0.92
C ASN A 71 -5.07 -8.21 1.44
N LYS A 72 -6.04 -8.72 2.17
CA LYS A 72 -6.01 -10.11 2.64
C LYS A 72 -7.19 -10.86 2.05
N ASN A 73 -6.88 -11.89 1.29
CA ASN A 73 -7.83 -12.76 0.59
C ASN A 73 -8.50 -12.08 -0.61
N GLU A 74 -9.10 -12.91 -1.45
CA GLU A 74 -9.67 -12.50 -2.72
C GLU A 74 -10.76 -11.44 -2.57
N SER A 75 -11.63 -11.60 -1.58
CA SER A 75 -12.73 -10.65 -1.38
C SER A 75 -12.25 -9.24 -1.02
N ALA A 76 -11.02 -9.11 -0.54
CA ALA A 76 -10.41 -7.83 -0.25
C ALA A 76 -9.48 -7.35 -1.37
N GLY A 77 -9.46 -8.06 -2.50
CA GLY A 77 -8.69 -7.65 -3.66
C GLY A 77 -7.29 -8.23 -3.75
N GLN A 78 -6.96 -9.22 -2.93
CA GLN A 78 -5.64 -9.84 -3.01
C GLN A 78 -5.54 -10.72 -4.25
N SER A 79 -4.68 -10.33 -5.18
CA SER A 79 -4.44 -11.08 -6.41
C SER A 79 -3.17 -11.93 -6.36
N ILE A 80 -2.22 -11.56 -5.51
CA ILE A 80 -0.98 -12.30 -5.25
C ILE A 80 -0.97 -12.64 -3.77
N PHE A 81 -0.90 -13.93 -3.45
CA PHE A 81 -1.11 -14.38 -2.07
C PHE A 81 0.09 -14.21 -1.15
N TRP A 82 1.29 -13.99 -1.67
CA TRP A 82 2.39 -13.58 -0.82
C TRP A 82 2.04 -12.21 -0.23
N PRO A 83 2.10 -12.04 1.10
CA PRO A 83 1.66 -10.78 1.72
C PRO A 83 2.52 -9.61 1.28
N HIS A 84 1.88 -8.47 1.08
CA HIS A 84 2.59 -7.24 0.70
C HIS A 84 1.79 -6.03 1.13
N VAL A 85 2.52 -4.99 1.55
CA VAL A 85 1.93 -3.73 2.01
C VAL A 85 2.11 -2.71 0.90
N HIS A 86 1.00 -2.11 0.49
CA HIS A 86 0.99 -1.03 -0.51
C HIS A 86 1.35 0.29 0.14
N PHE A 87 2.25 1.03 -0.48
CA PHE A 87 2.58 2.41 -0.14
C PHE A 87 2.16 3.29 -1.31
N LEU A 88 1.21 4.18 -1.05
CA LEU A 88 0.67 5.08 -2.08
C LEU A 88 1.00 6.51 -1.70
N PRO A 89 1.98 7.14 -2.37
CA PRO A 89 2.25 8.56 -2.14
C PRO A 89 1.09 9.40 -2.65
N ARG A 90 0.72 10.41 -1.87
CA ARG A 90 -0.42 11.25 -2.19
C ARG A 90 0.00 12.71 -2.29
N HIS A 91 -0.63 13.42 -3.22
CA HIS A 91 -0.38 14.84 -3.45
C HIS A 91 -1.71 15.59 -3.42
N LYS A 92 -1.66 16.84 -2.99
CA LYS A 92 -2.86 17.69 -3.00
C LYS A 92 -3.49 17.72 -4.37
N GLY A 93 -4.80 17.43 -4.43
CA GLY A 93 -5.54 17.47 -5.68
C GLY A 93 -5.34 16.28 -6.61
N ASP A 94 -4.65 15.21 -6.16
CA ASP A 94 -4.44 14.03 -6.99
C ASP A 94 -5.72 13.21 -7.20
N VAL A 95 -6.73 13.42 -6.36
CA VAL A 95 -8.05 12.81 -6.50
C VAL A 95 -9.10 13.91 -6.40
N LYS A 96 -10.04 13.91 -7.34
CA LYS A 96 -11.15 14.84 -7.32
C LYS A 96 -12.21 14.33 -6.35
N GLY A 97 -12.78 15.23 -5.55
CA GLY A 97 -13.79 14.90 -4.58
C GLY A 97 -13.23 14.78 -3.18
N ARG A 98 -14.11 14.52 -2.22
CA ARG A 98 -13.77 14.54 -0.80
C ARG A 98 -13.27 13.20 -0.25
N ASN A 99 -13.39 12.12 -1.04
CA ASN A 99 -13.06 10.77 -0.58
C ASN A 99 -11.73 10.31 -1.18
N ALA A 100 -10.67 11.02 -0.82
CA ALA A 100 -9.33 10.72 -1.33
C ALA A 100 -8.66 9.55 -0.59
N GLY A 101 -9.30 9.02 0.47
CA GLY A 101 -8.70 8.00 1.31
C GLY A 101 -9.19 6.59 1.04
N ILE A 102 -8.93 5.74 2.02
CA ILE A 102 -9.16 4.29 1.91
C ILE A 102 -10.64 3.91 1.70
N ARG A 103 -11.56 4.81 2.05
CA ARG A 103 -12.99 4.55 1.86
C ARG A 103 -13.39 4.33 0.40
N ASN A 104 -12.57 4.79 -0.53
CA ASN A 104 -12.78 4.55 -1.96
C ASN A 104 -12.42 3.12 -2.40
N ALA A 105 -11.89 2.30 -1.50
CA ALA A 105 -11.55 0.91 -1.82
C ALA A 105 -12.77 0.09 -2.24
N VAL A 106 -13.97 0.50 -1.81
CA VAL A 106 -15.24 -0.13 -2.21
C VAL A 106 -16.11 0.92 -2.90
N ALA A 107 -15.63 1.42 -4.04
CA ALA A 107 -16.22 2.56 -4.72
C ALA A 107 -17.69 2.37 -5.14
N GLU A 108 -18.14 1.14 -5.32
CA GLU A 108 -19.52 0.84 -5.67
C GLU A 108 -20.45 0.85 -4.45
N ILE A 109 -19.86 0.95 -3.25
CA ILE A 109 -20.63 1.03 -2.01
C ILE A 109 -20.47 2.43 -1.46
N ASP A 110 -21.57 3.16 -1.31
CA ASP A 110 -21.52 4.48 -0.70
C ASP A 110 -21.13 4.34 0.77
N PRO A 111 -19.94 4.82 1.18
CA PRO A 111 -19.48 4.67 2.56
C PRO A 111 -20.32 5.45 3.57
N TYR A 112 -21.13 6.37 3.10
CA TYR A 112 -22.01 7.18 3.97
C TYR A 112 -23.44 6.68 3.98
N ASN A 113 -23.76 5.62 3.26
CA ASN A 113 -25.10 5.04 3.24
C ASN A 113 -25.31 4.21 4.51
N PRO A 114 -26.33 4.51 5.33
CA PRO A 114 -26.58 3.75 6.56
C PRO A 114 -26.80 2.25 6.35
N GLU A 115 -27.28 1.84 5.19
CA GLU A 115 -27.48 0.43 4.86
C GLU A 115 -26.19 -0.37 4.91
N ASN A 116 -25.05 0.26 4.63
CA ASN A 116 -23.76 -0.42 4.62
C ASN A 116 -23.22 -0.71 6.02
N LYS A 117 -23.89 -0.22 7.05
CA LYS A 117 -23.47 -0.37 8.45
C LYS A 117 -24.22 -1.45 9.21
N LYS A 118 -25.05 -2.17 8.53
CA LYS A 118 -25.84 -3.25 9.13
C LYS A 118 -25.04 -4.49 9.42
#